data_8f0698483f0f2461d5cae8124bd315cb
#
_entry.id   8f0698483f0f2461d5cae8124bd315cb
#
_cell.length_a   1.000
_cell.length_b   1.000
_cell.length_c   1.000
_cell.angle_alpha   90.00
_cell.angle_beta   90.00
_cell.angle_gamma   90.00
#
_symmetry.space_group_name_H-M   'P 1'
#
loop_
_entity.id
_entity.type
_entity.pdbx_description
1 polymer ?
#
loop_
_entity_poly.entity_id
_entity_poly.type
_entity_poly.pdbx_seq_one_letter_code
_entity_poly.pdbx_strand_id
1 'polypeptide(L)'
;MQYQSTRDKNLKASSAQAILNGLAPDGGLYTMPSFDEVKFDYTTVLNMDTMSMSTKILSKLLPDFSEAEMAKLVHDGYTGKFETDHLTPTVPVGEDFILELFRGPTSAFKDVALSMLPRLMTASKEKLGVDDEIMILTATSGDTGKAAMEGFCDVPGTKIIVFYPHGGVSAVQQAQMATQAGENVCACAVRGNFDDAQTGVKKIFSAVSKDQLLEGKGVRLSSANSINIGRLAPQVVYYYRAYADLVQAGRIQPGDKVDYVVPTGNFGDILAGYFAKEMGLPVGKLVCASNANNVLTDFLRTGRYDRRRPFHKTVSPSMDILVSSNLERLLYLLSGDDKLIADLMKQLSENGEYEVPADMLEKLHELFWAGFCDDEGAKTAIGKVWKDDHYLCDTHTAVAWDVAQQYKQANPEHNAVVVLSTASPYKFPAAVLEGIGEKAEGDEFDVMEQLHKVTGVPVPKNLADLRSRAVRHRDVIDRGEMLDYVLGKAAAEK
;
A
#
# COMPACT_ATOMS: atom_id res chain seq x y z
N MET A 1 0.46 21.13 14.06
CA MET A 1 0.16 19.73 14.44
C MET A 1 1.45 18.96 14.69
N GLN A 2 1.53 18.12 15.72
CA GLN A 2 2.62 17.16 15.94
C GLN A 2 2.07 15.73 15.84
N TYR A 3 2.84 14.86 15.24
CA TYR A 3 2.62 13.42 15.27
C TYR A 3 3.06 12.84 16.62
N GLN A 4 2.53 11.68 16.98
CA GLN A 4 2.87 10.97 18.22
C GLN A 4 2.83 9.46 18.00
N SER A 5 3.49 8.70 18.90
CA SER A 5 3.42 7.24 18.85
C SER A 5 2.04 6.73 19.27
N THR A 6 1.58 5.68 18.62
CA THR A 6 0.36 4.96 19.03
C THR A 6 0.48 4.24 20.38
N ARG A 7 1.71 4.03 20.90
CA ARG A 7 1.98 3.28 22.13
C ARG A 7 2.50 4.14 23.28
N ASP A 8 2.97 5.36 22.97
CA ASP A 8 3.33 6.39 23.95
C ASP A 8 3.12 7.78 23.33
N LYS A 9 2.02 8.43 23.68
CA LYS A 9 1.67 9.77 23.19
C LYS A 9 2.64 10.89 23.57
N ASN A 10 3.58 10.62 24.49
CA ASN A 10 4.65 11.57 24.83
C ASN A 10 5.80 11.54 23.83
N LEU A 11 5.95 10.47 23.07
CA LEU A 11 6.90 10.36 21.97
C LEU A 11 6.35 11.11 20.75
N LYS A 12 6.67 12.38 20.68
CA LYS A 12 6.20 13.30 19.64
C LYS A 12 7.24 13.49 18.56
N ALA A 13 6.78 13.76 17.34
CA ALA A 13 7.59 14.04 16.18
C ALA A 13 6.90 15.09 15.30
N SER A 14 7.69 15.90 14.59
CA SER A 14 7.17 16.66 13.46
C SER A 14 6.80 15.72 12.30
N SER A 15 6.05 16.18 11.32
CA SER A 15 5.73 15.33 10.14
C SER A 15 6.99 14.89 9.40
N ALA A 16 7.97 15.77 9.27
CA ALA A 16 9.28 15.47 8.66
C ALA A 16 10.04 14.39 9.47
N GLN A 17 10.05 14.49 10.80
CA GLN A 17 10.66 13.46 11.65
C GLN A 17 9.95 12.12 11.55
N ALA A 18 8.62 12.11 11.54
CA ALA A 18 7.82 10.89 11.41
C ALA A 18 8.05 10.17 10.07
N ILE A 19 8.19 10.92 8.98
CA ILE A 19 8.54 10.38 7.65
C ILE A 19 9.95 9.80 7.65
N LEU A 20 10.92 10.54 8.16
CA LEU A 20 12.33 10.12 8.12
C LEU A 20 12.58 8.89 9.01
N ASN A 21 11.98 8.86 10.19
CA ASN A 21 12.12 7.75 11.13
C ASN A 21 11.29 6.53 10.73
N GLY A 22 10.12 6.74 10.12
CA GLY A 22 9.18 5.69 9.71
C GLY A 22 8.45 5.00 10.86
N LEU A 23 9.12 4.75 11.97
CA LEU A 23 8.63 4.07 13.17
C LEU A 23 9.06 4.84 14.41
N ALA A 24 8.22 4.84 15.45
CA ALA A 24 8.58 5.45 16.73
C ALA A 24 9.56 4.56 17.53
N PRO A 25 10.38 5.14 18.43
CA PRO A 25 11.39 4.39 19.18
C PRO A 25 10.86 3.24 20.04
N ASP A 26 9.60 3.32 20.47
CA ASP A 26 8.90 2.30 21.25
C ASP A 26 8.28 1.19 20.37
N GLY A 27 8.48 1.25 19.04
CA GLY A 27 7.89 0.35 18.06
C GLY A 27 6.45 0.70 17.70
N GLY A 28 5.88 1.77 18.23
CA GLY A 28 4.57 2.31 17.85
C GLY A 28 4.62 3.04 16.50
N LEU A 29 3.45 3.29 15.94
CA LEU A 29 3.31 3.98 14.67
C LEU A 29 3.07 5.48 14.89
N TYR A 30 3.69 6.31 14.07
CA TYR A 30 3.39 7.73 14.11
C TYR A 30 2.00 8.02 13.55
N THR A 31 1.20 8.76 14.30
CA THR A 31 -0.12 9.25 13.87
C THR A 31 -0.40 10.64 14.46
N MET A 32 -1.37 11.34 13.88
CA MET A 32 -1.86 12.59 14.46
C MET A 32 -2.69 12.33 15.72
N PRO A 33 -2.75 13.27 16.68
CA PRO A 33 -3.55 13.10 17.90
C PRO A 33 -5.07 13.19 17.66
N SER A 34 -5.48 14.00 16.69
CA SER A 34 -6.86 14.16 16.23
C SER A 34 -6.90 14.68 14.80
N PHE A 35 -8.09 14.71 14.20
CA PHE A 35 -8.29 15.26 12.84
C PHE A 35 -8.70 16.75 12.85
N ASP A 36 -8.86 17.40 14.00
CA ASP A 36 -9.42 18.74 14.08
C ASP A 36 -8.64 19.79 13.29
N GLU A 37 -7.30 19.71 13.31
CA GLU A 37 -6.44 20.64 12.57
C GLU A 37 -6.38 20.36 11.05
N VAL A 38 -6.78 19.16 10.61
CA VAL A 38 -6.68 18.73 9.20
C VAL A 38 -8.03 18.70 8.50
N LYS A 39 -9.15 18.84 9.23
CA LYS A 39 -10.48 18.96 8.63
C LYS A 39 -10.56 20.17 7.70
N PHE A 40 -11.25 20.04 6.59
CA PHE A 40 -11.52 21.12 5.66
C PHE A 40 -12.80 20.84 4.85
N ASP A 41 -13.31 21.88 4.21
CA ASP A 41 -14.44 21.76 3.29
C ASP A 41 -13.99 21.05 2.02
N TYR A 42 -14.39 19.78 1.87
CA TYR A 42 -14.05 18.92 0.74
C TYR A 42 -14.54 19.48 -0.61
N THR A 43 -15.59 20.32 -0.60
CA THR A 43 -16.12 20.92 -1.84
C THR A 43 -15.09 21.81 -2.55
N THR A 44 -14.15 22.35 -1.78
CA THR A 44 -13.07 23.21 -2.32
C THR A 44 -12.11 22.49 -3.24
N VAL A 45 -12.04 21.15 -3.19
CA VAL A 45 -11.13 20.36 -4.02
C VAL A 45 -11.83 19.60 -5.16
N LEU A 46 -13.16 19.57 -5.22
CA LEU A 46 -13.91 18.77 -6.20
C LEU A 46 -13.62 19.14 -7.66
N ASN A 47 -13.26 20.38 -7.94
CA ASN A 47 -12.97 20.86 -9.30
C ASN A 47 -11.46 21.05 -9.55
N MET A 48 -10.60 20.63 -8.62
CA MET A 48 -9.16 20.69 -8.80
C MET A 48 -8.68 19.53 -9.68
N ASP A 49 -7.62 19.78 -10.44
CA ASP A 49 -6.83 18.70 -11.01
C ASP A 49 -6.15 17.88 -9.90
N THR A 50 -5.69 16.68 -10.25
CA THR A 50 -5.15 15.74 -9.24
C THR A 50 -3.89 16.25 -8.55
N MET A 51 -3.04 17.04 -9.25
CA MET A 51 -1.81 17.62 -8.66
C MET A 51 -2.16 18.68 -7.61
N SER A 52 -3.07 19.60 -7.95
CA SER A 52 -3.55 20.64 -7.04
C SER A 52 -4.29 20.05 -5.84
N MET A 53 -5.12 19.03 -6.06
CA MET A 53 -5.80 18.28 -4.99
C MET A 53 -4.79 17.59 -4.08
N SER A 54 -3.79 16.91 -4.63
CA SER A 54 -2.71 16.26 -3.89
C SER A 54 -1.95 17.25 -3.01
N THR A 55 -1.56 18.39 -3.60
CA THR A 55 -0.87 19.47 -2.88
C THR A 55 -1.70 19.93 -1.68
N LYS A 56 -2.98 20.21 -1.88
CA LYS A 56 -3.88 20.70 -0.83
C LYS A 56 -4.03 19.71 0.33
N ILE A 57 -4.30 18.45 0.02
CA ILE A 57 -4.52 17.41 1.02
C ILE A 57 -3.23 17.08 1.77
N LEU A 58 -2.12 16.91 1.05
CA LEU A 58 -0.84 16.58 1.66
C LEU A 58 -0.28 17.71 2.52
N SER A 59 -0.47 18.98 2.15
CA SER A 59 -0.08 20.13 2.99
C SER A 59 -0.84 20.17 4.31
N LYS A 60 -2.08 19.66 4.36
CA LYS A 60 -2.86 19.51 5.60
C LYS A 60 -2.30 18.39 6.47
N LEU A 61 -1.99 17.25 5.87
CA LEU A 61 -1.50 16.07 6.60
C LEU A 61 -0.05 16.23 7.04
N LEU A 62 0.78 16.94 6.28
CA LEU A 62 2.23 17.07 6.50
C LEU A 62 2.63 18.55 6.68
N PRO A 63 2.28 19.17 7.81
CA PRO A 63 2.34 20.64 8.01
C PRO A 63 3.74 21.22 8.08
N ASP A 64 4.80 20.41 8.17
CA ASP A 64 6.19 20.92 8.08
C ASP A 64 6.54 21.40 6.67
N PHE A 65 5.74 21.02 5.67
CA PHE A 65 5.93 21.45 4.28
C PHE A 65 4.91 22.51 3.92
N SER A 66 5.39 23.67 3.49
CA SER A 66 4.52 24.72 2.94
C SER A 66 3.81 24.22 1.67
N GLU A 67 2.71 24.85 1.32
CA GLU A 67 1.95 24.48 0.10
C GLU A 67 2.82 24.59 -1.17
N ALA A 68 3.73 25.56 -1.25
CA ALA A 68 4.66 25.70 -2.37
C ALA A 68 5.69 24.57 -2.43
N GLU A 69 6.26 24.17 -1.27
CA GLU A 69 7.16 23.00 -1.20
C GLU A 69 6.42 21.72 -1.58
N MET A 70 5.21 21.52 -1.05
CA MET A 70 4.41 20.35 -1.36
C MET A 70 4.02 20.29 -2.84
N ALA A 71 3.67 21.42 -3.46
CA ALA A 71 3.41 21.49 -4.90
C ALA A 71 4.61 21.01 -5.73
N LYS A 72 5.83 21.42 -5.33
CA LYS A 72 7.05 20.93 -5.98
C LYS A 72 7.25 19.43 -5.78
N LEU A 73 7.05 18.91 -4.56
CA LEU A 73 7.20 17.48 -4.27
C LEU A 73 6.18 16.63 -5.03
N VAL A 74 4.93 17.09 -5.14
CA VAL A 74 3.87 16.45 -5.92
C VAL A 74 4.22 16.43 -7.40
N HIS A 75 4.66 17.56 -7.94
CA HIS A 75 5.11 17.65 -9.34
C HIS A 75 6.26 16.66 -9.61
N ASP A 76 7.32 16.68 -8.80
CA ASP A 76 8.49 15.82 -8.95
C ASP A 76 8.15 14.33 -8.71
N GLY A 77 7.15 14.06 -7.90
CA GLY A 77 6.67 12.71 -7.60
C GLY A 77 5.85 12.08 -8.72
N TYR A 78 4.98 12.84 -9.37
CA TYR A 78 3.93 12.27 -10.23
C TYR A 78 4.06 12.61 -11.72
N THR A 79 4.66 13.76 -12.09
CA THR A 79 4.67 14.20 -13.48
C THR A 79 5.36 13.20 -14.40
N GLY A 80 4.63 12.80 -15.44
CA GLY A 80 5.12 11.91 -16.49
C GLY A 80 5.29 10.43 -16.07
N LYS A 81 4.85 10.04 -14.86
CA LYS A 81 5.00 8.66 -14.37
C LYS A 81 3.74 7.81 -14.51
N PHE A 82 2.59 8.42 -14.57
CA PHE A 82 1.31 7.73 -14.66
C PHE A 82 0.76 7.76 -16.09
N GLU A 83 -0.08 6.80 -16.44
CA GLU A 83 -0.68 6.68 -17.77
C GLU A 83 -1.67 7.81 -18.07
N THR A 84 -2.23 8.44 -17.04
CA THR A 84 -3.19 9.55 -17.15
C THR A 84 -2.88 10.66 -16.14
N ASP A 85 -3.29 11.89 -16.48
CA ASP A 85 -3.17 13.05 -15.59
C ASP A 85 -4.09 12.96 -14.35
N HIS A 86 -5.11 12.10 -14.39
CA HIS A 86 -5.94 11.78 -13.22
C HIS A 86 -5.20 10.91 -12.21
N LEU A 87 -4.06 10.34 -12.55
CA LEU A 87 -3.27 9.34 -11.80
C LEU A 87 -4.07 8.07 -11.48
N THR A 88 -5.27 8.22 -10.93
CA THR A 88 -6.16 7.15 -10.46
C THR A 88 -7.59 7.41 -10.92
N PRO A 89 -7.92 7.13 -12.19
CA PRO A 89 -9.25 7.40 -12.73
C PRO A 89 -10.30 6.46 -12.12
N THR A 90 -11.53 6.97 -11.97
CA THR A 90 -12.70 6.20 -11.58
C THR A 90 -13.55 5.90 -12.79
N VAL A 91 -13.79 4.62 -13.07
CA VAL A 91 -14.54 4.15 -14.24
C VAL A 91 -15.83 3.44 -13.83
N PRO A 92 -16.94 3.59 -14.58
CA PRO A 92 -18.16 2.83 -14.33
C PRO A 92 -18.00 1.38 -14.79
N VAL A 93 -18.46 0.43 -13.98
CA VAL A 93 -18.51 -1.00 -14.30
C VAL A 93 -19.84 -1.56 -13.78
N GLY A 94 -20.73 -1.94 -14.68
CA GLY A 94 -22.11 -2.29 -14.32
C GLY A 94 -22.81 -1.13 -13.60
N GLU A 95 -23.34 -1.41 -12.43
CA GLU A 95 -24.00 -0.41 -11.57
C GLU A 95 -23.04 0.27 -10.60
N ASP A 96 -21.83 -0.26 -10.47
CA ASP A 96 -20.79 0.18 -9.53
C ASP A 96 -19.68 0.96 -10.24
N PHE A 97 -18.66 1.36 -9.48
CA PHE A 97 -17.51 2.08 -9.99
C PHE A 97 -16.22 1.38 -9.54
N ILE A 98 -15.20 1.45 -10.40
CA ILE A 98 -13.86 0.97 -10.08
C ILE A 98 -12.89 2.14 -10.08
N LEU A 99 -12.17 2.29 -8.96
CA LEU A 99 -11.06 3.22 -8.84
C LEU A 99 -9.77 2.52 -9.27
N GLU A 100 -9.25 2.86 -10.44
CA GLU A 100 -8.06 2.23 -11.02
C GLU A 100 -6.78 2.81 -10.42
N LEU A 101 -6.22 2.14 -9.43
CA LEU A 101 -5.00 2.55 -8.73
C LEU A 101 -3.71 2.04 -9.39
N PHE A 102 -3.83 1.26 -10.45
CA PHE A 102 -2.72 0.55 -11.10
C PHE A 102 -2.14 1.25 -12.35
N ARG A 103 -2.52 2.50 -12.60
CA ARG A 103 -2.08 3.28 -13.76
C ARG A 103 -0.68 3.90 -13.61
N GLY A 104 0.05 3.52 -12.56
CA GLY A 104 1.38 3.99 -12.26
C GLY A 104 2.50 3.14 -12.90
N PRO A 105 3.76 3.53 -12.67
CA PRO A 105 4.94 2.97 -13.35
C PRO A 105 5.22 1.50 -13.05
N THR A 106 4.60 0.89 -12.05
CA THR A 106 4.78 -0.53 -11.74
C THR A 106 3.49 -1.35 -11.78
N SER A 107 2.42 -0.73 -12.24
CA SER A 107 1.09 -1.34 -12.37
C SER A 107 0.51 -1.86 -11.05
N ALA A 108 0.72 -1.12 -9.95
CA ALA A 108 0.18 -1.40 -8.63
C ALA A 108 -0.15 -0.10 -7.88
N PHE A 109 -1.15 -0.14 -6.98
CA PHE A 109 -1.60 1.02 -6.18
C PHE A 109 -0.48 1.67 -5.36
N LYS A 110 0.54 0.87 -5.04
CA LYS A 110 1.70 1.30 -4.25
C LYS A 110 2.48 2.43 -4.91
N ASP A 111 2.35 2.59 -6.23
CA ASP A 111 3.00 3.64 -7.01
C ASP A 111 2.61 5.04 -6.53
N VAL A 112 1.35 5.26 -6.15
CA VAL A 112 0.89 6.57 -5.65
C VAL A 112 1.69 7.01 -4.43
N ALA A 113 1.88 6.12 -3.47
CA ALA A 113 2.63 6.43 -2.26
C ALA A 113 4.14 6.37 -2.45
N LEU A 114 4.64 5.40 -3.22
CA LEU A 114 6.08 5.18 -3.39
C LEU A 114 6.73 6.13 -4.41
N SER A 115 5.96 6.79 -5.26
CA SER A 115 6.45 7.94 -6.05
C SER A 115 6.66 9.19 -5.19
N MET A 116 5.88 9.36 -4.11
CA MET A 116 5.98 10.49 -3.19
C MET A 116 6.99 10.29 -2.06
N LEU A 117 7.05 9.09 -1.47
CA LEU A 117 7.85 8.82 -0.27
C LEU A 117 9.31 9.24 -0.40
N PRO A 118 10.04 8.94 -1.50
CA PRO A 118 11.43 9.36 -1.64
C PRO A 118 11.59 10.88 -1.63
N ARG A 119 10.66 11.60 -2.26
CA ARG A 119 10.65 13.09 -2.29
C ARG A 119 10.38 13.67 -0.91
N LEU A 120 9.42 13.09 -0.19
CA LEU A 120 9.12 13.46 1.19
C LEU A 120 10.30 13.16 2.12
N MET A 121 10.99 12.03 1.95
CA MET A 121 12.16 11.67 2.77
C MET A 121 13.34 12.62 2.54
N THR A 122 13.68 12.94 1.28
CA THR A 122 14.76 13.87 0.98
C THR A 122 14.48 15.28 1.49
N ALA A 123 13.26 15.78 1.29
CA ALA A 123 12.83 17.07 1.83
C ALA A 123 12.80 17.09 3.37
N SER A 124 12.40 15.99 4.01
CA SER A 124 12.47 15.82 5.47
C SER A 124 13.91 15.88 5.98
N LYS A 125 14.82 15.18 5.29
CA LYS A 125 16.25 15.18 5.58
C LYS A 125 16.82 16.59 5.54
N GLU A 126 16.55 17.36 4.49
CA GLU A 126 16.98 18.75 4.33
C GLU A 126 16.44 19.63 5.46
N LYS A 127 15.13 19.53 5.78
CA LYS A 127 14.51 20.31 6.87
C LYS A 127 15.10 20.02 8.25
N LEU A 128 15.53 18.79 8.47
CA LEU A 128 16.08 18.35 9.76
C LEU A 128 17.61 18.50 9.84
N GLY A 129 18.26 18.96 8.78
CA GLY A 129 19.72 19.11 8.73
C GLY A 129 20.46 17.77 8.88
N VAL A 130 19.90 16.68 8.31
CA VAL A 130 20.50 15.35 8.33
C VAL A 130 21.35 15.16 7.06
N ASP A 131 22.64 14.95 7.21
CA ASP A 131 23.59 14.79 6.08
C ASP A 131 23.71 13.33 5.62
N ASP A 132 23.38 12.34 6.47
CA ASP A 132 23.48 10.91 6.16
C ASP A 132 22.71 10.53 4.89
N GLU A 133 23.27 9.65 4.07
CA GLU A 133 22.54 8.95 3.00
C GLU A 133 21.47 8.03 3.61
N ILE A 134 20.26 8.07 3.09
CA ILE A 134 19.18 7.20 3.56
C ILE A 134 19.22 5.88 2.79
N MET A 135 19.58 4.81 3.46
CA MET A 135 19.52 3.45 2.88
C MET A 135 18.25 2.75 3.29
N ILE A 136 17.40 2.50 2.31
CA ILE A 136 16.14 1.78 2.48
C ILE A 136 16.41 0.29 2.39
N LEU A 137 15.96 -0.46 3.40
CA LEU A 137 15.91 -1.92 3.36
C LEU A 137 14.46 -2.39 3.34
N THR A 138 14.14 -3.29 2.42
CA THR A 138 12.81 -3.88 2.36
C THR A 138 12.89 -5.36 1.98
N ALA A 139 12.04 -6.18 2.61
CA ALA A 139 11.73 -7.52 2.12
C ALA A 139 10.40 -7.47 1.39
N THR A 140 10.29 -8.17 0.26
CA THR A 140 9.09 -8.14 -0.57
C THR A 140 8.68 -9.53 -1.02
N SER A 141 7.37 -9.73 -1.16
CA SER A 141 6.76 -10.85 -1.90
C SER A 141 6.46 -10.49 -3.37
N GLY A 142 6.91 -9.30 -3.84
CA GLY A 142 6.73 -8.86 -5.23
C GLY A 142 6.52 -7.34 -5.37
N ASP A 143 5.28 -6.88 -5.37
CA ASP A 143 4.89 -5.52 -5.78
C ASP A 143 5.51 -4.39 -4.98
N THR A 144 5.61 -4.53 -3.66
CA THR A 144 6.16 -3.46 -2.80
C THR A 144 7.63 -3.19 -3.12
N GLY A 145 8.42 -4.25 -3.34
CA GLY A 145 9.83 -4.11 -3.68
C GLY A 145 10.01 -3.40 -5.01
N LYS A 146 9.29 -3.82 -6.06
CA LYS A 146 9.36 -3.17 -7.37
C LYS A 146 8.95 -1.71 -7.30
N ALA A 147 7.82 -1.39 -6.66
CA ALA A 147 7.33 -0.02 -6.55
C ALA A 147 8.30 0.87 -5.74
N ALA A 148 8.95 0.31 -4.72
CA ALA A 148 9.96 1.03 -3.95
C ALA A 148 11.24 1.28 -4.80
N MET A 149 11.74 0.29 -5.52
CA MET A 149 12.88 0.48 -6.43
C MET A 149 12.60 1.56 -7.46
N GLU A 150 11.41 1.56 -8.06
CA GLU A 150 11.00 2.57 -9.04
C GLU A 150 10.92 3.97 -8.43
N GLY A 151 10.30 4.09 -7.25
CA GLY A 151 10.14 5.37 -6.55
C GLY A 151 11.47 5.99 -6.14
N PHE A 152 12.41 5.17 -5.64
CA PHE A 152 13.75 5.59 -5.19
C PHE A 152 14.78 5.67 -6.32
N CYS A 153 14.45 5.21 -7.53
CA CYS A 153 15.37 5.20 -8.67
C CYS A 153 15.99 6.58 -8.91
N ASP A 154 17.33 6.66 -8.80
CA ASP A 154 18.14 7.84 -8.99
C ASP A 154 17.72 9.07 -8.14
N VAL A 155 17.09 8.84 -6.98
CA VAL A 155 16.78 9.91 -6.03
C VAL A 155 18.03 10.25 -5.22
N PRO A 156 18.56 11.48 -5.32
CA PRO A 156 19.81 11.87 -4.65
C PRO A 156 19.76 11.68 -3.12
N GLY A 157 20.87 11.21 -2.55
CA GLY A 157 20.99 10.99 -1.10
C GLY A 157 20.19 9.82 -0.56
N THR A 158 19.73 8.93 -1.45
CA THR A 158 19.06 7.68 -1.09
C THR A 158 19.70 6.48 -1.76
N LYS A 159 19.61 5.34 -1.12
CA LYS A 159 19.95 4.01 -1.65
C LYS A 159 18.89 3.01 -1.23
N ILE A 160 18.57 2.04 -2.08
CA ILE A 160 17.59 1.00 -1.72
C ILE A 160 18.11 -0.39 -2.02
N ILE A 161 17.92 -1.30 -1.06
CA ILE A 161 18.16 -2.73 -1.20
C ILE A 161 16.84 -3.46 -0.95
N VAL A 162 16.41 -4.22 -1.95
CA VAL A 162 15.21 -5.05 -1.91
C VAL A 162 15.62 -6.51 -1.84
N PHE A 163 15.23 -7.20 -0.77
CA PHE A 163 15.39 -8.63 -0.63
C PHE A 163 14.10 -9.36 -0.99
N TYR A 164 14.19 -10.41 -1.80
CA TYR A 164 13.06 -11.24 -2.18
C TYR A 164 13.43 -12.72 -2.15
N PRO A 165 12.46 -13.63 -1.87
CA PRO A 165 12.76 -15.06 -1.83
C PRO A 165 13.13 -15.59 -3.22
N HIS A 166 14.25 -16.29 -3.32
CA HIS A 166 14.69 -16.94 -4.56
C HIS A 166 13.65 -17.97 -5.01
N GLY A 167 13.05 -17.77 -6.21
CA GLY A 167 11.96 -18.61 -6.71
C GLY A 167 10.62 -18.44 -5.98
N GLY A 168 10.47 -17.43 -5.12
CA GLY A 168 9.26 -17.19 -4.32
C GLY A 168 8.38 -16.04 -4.78
N VAL A 169 8.70 -15.40 -5.91
CA VAL A 169 7.89 -14.36 -6.56
C VAL A 169 7.53 -14.80 -7.98
N SER A 170 6.51 -14.19 -8.61
CA SER A 170 6.14 -14.51 -9.99
C SER A 170 7.26 -14.14 -10.97
N ALA A 171 7.29 -14.74 -12.14
CA ALA A 171 8.31 -14.44 -13.16
C ALA A 171 8.21 -12.97 -13.62
N VAL A 172 6.98 -12.43 -13.72
CA VAL A 172 6.75 -11.02 -14.04
C VAL A 172 7.32 -10.12 -12.95
N GLN A 173 7.02 -10.39 -11.67
CA GLN A 173 7.53 -9.60 -10.55
C GLN A 173 9.06 -9.69 -10.43
N GLN A 174 9.62 -10.88 -10.62
CA GLN A 174 11.09 -11.08 -10.64
C GLN A 174 11.73 -10.27 -11.75
N ALA A 175 11.19 -10.34 -12.97
CA ALA A 175 11.70 -9.58 -14.10
C ALA A 175 11.60 -8.07 -13.87
N GLN A 176 10.50 -7.58 -13.29
CA GLN A 176 10.35 -6.17 -12.92
C GLN A 176 11.48 -5.68 -11.98
N MET A 177 11.85 -6.48 -10.97
CA MET A 177 12.94 -6.14 -10.05
C MET A 177 14.31 -6.34 -10.68
N ALA A 178 14.54 -7.49 -11.33
CA ALA A 178 15.84 -7.84 -11.91
C ALA A 178 16.29 -6.90 -13.05
N THR A 179 15.35 -6.25 -13.73
CA THR A 179 15.62 -5.32 -14.83
C THR A 179 15.53 -3.85 -14.43
N GLN A 180 15.28 -3.55 -13.16
CA GLN A 180 15.16 -2.17 -12.69
C GLN A 180 16.42 -1.36 -12.98
N ALA A 181 16.26 -0.20 -13.61
CA ALA A 181 17.33 0.76 -13.83
C ALA A 181 17.59 1.60 -12.56
N GLY A 182 18.69 2.33 -12.55
CA GLY A 182 19.12 3.23 -11.47
C GLY A 182 20.43 2.75 -10.82
N GLU A 183 21.27 3.72 -10.43
CA GLU A 183 22.58 3.44 -9.84
C GLU A 183 22.48 3.23 -8.31
N ASN A 184 21.43 3.76 -7.70
CA ASN A 184 21.19 3.71 -6.25
C ASN A 184 20.23 2.58 -5.82
N VAL A 185 19.79 1.72 -6.74
CA VAL A 185 18.82 0.64 -6.47
C VAL A 185 19.48 -0.73 -6.59
N CYS A 186 19.08 -1.66 -5.72
CA CYS A 186 19.60 -3.01 -5.71
C CYS A 186 18.49 -4.01 -5.35
N ALA A 187 18.36 -5.09 -6.13
CA ALA A 187 17.54 -6.23 -5.78
C ALA A 187 18.44 -7.46 -5.56
N CYS A 188 18.21 -8.19 -4.48
CA CYS A 188 18.96 -9.36 -4.11
C CYS A 188 18.02 -10.50 -3.73
N ALA A 189 18.17 -11.64 -4.40
CA ALA A 189 17.44 -12.84 -4.05
C ALA A 189 18.07 -13.53 -2.83
N VAL A 190 17.24 -14.01 -1.91
CA VAL A 190 17.66 -14.73 -0.71
C VAL A 190 17.19 -16.18 -0.80
N ARG A 191 18.12 -17.15 -0.59
CA ARG A 191 17.74 -18.55 -0.51
C ARG A 191 16.93 -18.79 0.77
N GLY A 192 15.64 -19.04 0.59
CA GLY A 192 14.66 -19.19 1.67
C GLY A 192 13.28 -18.74 1.21
N ASN A 193 12.40 -18.52 2.17
CA ASN A 193 11.05 -18.01 1.93
C ASN A 193 10.95 -16.51 2.26
N PHE A 194 9.75 -15.95 2.10
CA PHE A 194 9.50 -14.53 2.39
C PHE A 194 9.75 -14.19 3.88
N ASP A 195 9.37 -15.08 4.78
CA ASP A 195 9.58 -14.86 6.24
C ASP A 195 11.06 -14.85 6.60
N ASP A 196 11.89 -15.63 5.91
CA ASP A 196 13.36 -15.61 6.07
C ASP A 196 13.92 -14.23 5.66
N ALA A 197 13.50 -13.69 4.51
CA ALA A 197 13.92 -12.38 4.03
C ALA A 197 13.46 -11.26 4.98
N GLN A 198 12.20 -11.31 5.43
CA GLN A 198 11.63 -10.33 6.35
C GLN A 198 12.31 -10.37 7.73
N THR A 199 12.54 -11.56 8.25
CA THR A 199 13.25 -11.76 9.51
C THR A 199 14.70 -11.27 9.41
N GLY A 200 15.35 -11.53 8.28
CA GLY A 200 16.70 -11.04 7.98
C GLY A 200 16.77 -9.51 8.03
N VAL A 201 15.85 -8.82 7.36
CA VAL A 201 15.78 -7.35 7.40
C VAL A 201 15.59 -6.83 8.83
N LYS A 202 14.69 -7.42 9.62
CA LYS A 202 14.49 -7.03 11.04
C LYS A 202 15.75 -7.22 11.87
N LYS A 203 16.46 -8.34 11.68
CA LYS A 203 17.74 -8.61 12.35
C LYS A 203 18.81 -7.58 11.99
N ILE A 204 18.88 -7.16 10.72
CA ILE A 204 19.83 -6.12 10.28
C ILE A 204 19.55 -4.80 10.99
N PHE A 205 18.29 -4.33 11.03
CA PHE A 205 17.93 -3.13 11.77
C PHE A 205 18.36 -3.20 13.24
N SER A 206 18.11 -4.34 13.90
CA SER A 206 18.47 -4.57 15.28
C SER A 206 19.99 -4.58 15.49
N ALA A 207 20.73 -5.28 14.65
CA ALA A 207 22.20 -5.37 14.75
C ALA A 207 22.85 -4.01 14.49
N VAL A 208 22.43 -3.30 13.44
CA VAL A 208 22.98 -1.98 13.10
C VAL A 208 22.74 -0.97 14.22
N SER A 209 21.55 -0.99 14.85
CA SER A 209 21.21 -0.11 15.97
C SER A 209 22.00 -0.46 17.22
N LYS A 210 22.05 -1.76 17.61
CA LYS A 210 22.68 -2.24 18.83
C LYS A 210 24.20 -2.08 18.81
N ASP A 211 24.81 -2.46 17.68
CA ASP A 211 26.28 -2.55 17.55
C ASP A 211 26.85 -1.33 16.84
N GLN A 212 26.02 -0.30 16.57
CA GLN A 212 26.39 0.98 15.93
C GLN A 212 27.20 0.81 14.63
N LEU A 213 26.87 -0.22 13.82
CA LEU A 213 27.66 -0.67 12.68
C LEU A 213 27.77 0.37 11.53
N LEU A 214 26.90 1.35 11.50
CA LEU A 214 26.90 2.44 10.51
C LEU A 214 27.26 3.81 11.12
N GLU A 215 27.64 3.87 12.40
CA GLU A 215 28.08 5.10 13.05
C GLU A 215 29.32 5.68 12.34
N GLY A 216 29.27 6.98 12.03
CA GLY A 216 30.36 7.70 11.32
C GLY A 216 30.50 7.34 9.83
N LYS A 217 29.67 6.47 9.26
CA LYS A 217 29.72 6.11 7.83
C LYS A 217 28.88 7.03 6.94
N GLY A 218 28.16 7.99 7.51
CA GLY A 218 27.29 8.88 6.75
C GLY A 218 26.10 8.18 6.10
N VAL A 219 25.67 7.03 6.67
CA VAL A 219 24.55 6.23 6.18
C VAL A 219 23.59 5.92 7.32
N ARG A 220 22.31 6.12 7.09
CA ARG A 220 21.22 5.79 8.00
C ARG A 220 20.26 4.78 7.37
N LEU A 221 19.91 3.73 8.10
CA LEU A 221 18.85 2.81 7.66
C LEU A 221 17.48 3.42 7.85
N SER A 222 16.61 3.19 6.88
CA SER A 222 15.19 3.49 6.96
C SER A 222 14.37 2.42 6.21
N SER A 223 13.04 2.50 6.33
CA SER A 223 12.13 1.55 5.72
C SER A 223 11.08 2.24 4.87
N ALA A 224 10.80 1.65 3.71
CA ALA A 224 9.70 2.05 2.84
C ALA A 224 8.41 1.24 3.09
N ASN A 225 8.26 0.60 4.24
CA ASN A 225 7.09 -0.20 4.58
C ASN A 225 5.81 0.65 4.73
N SER A 226 4.65 0.00 4.63
CA SER A 226 3.33 0.65 4.70
C SER A 226 3.05 1.37 6.02
N ILE A 227 3.83 1.09 7.07
CA ILE A 227 3.73 1.74 8.39
C ILE A 227 4.25 3.19 8.39
N ASN A 228 5.07 3.58 7.43
CA ASN A 228 5.54 4.96 7.32
C ASN A 228 4.38 5.90 6.96
N ILE A 229 4.22 6.98 7.72
CA ILE A 229 3.15 7.96 7.46
C ILE A 229 3.28 8.62 6.07
N GLY A 230 4.49 8.75 5.55
CA GLY A 230 4.75 9.22 4.18
C GLY A 230 4.25 8.26 3.10
N ARG A 231 3.92 7.01 3.47
CA ARG A 231 3.21 6.05 2.61
C ARG A 231 1.70 6.11 2.76
N LEU A 232 1.21 6.43 3.95
CA LEU A 232 -0.22 6.51 4.21
C LEU A 232 -0.83 7.80 3.64
N ALA A 233 -0.19 8.95 3.89
CA ALA A 233 -0.74 10.25 3.53
C ALA A 233 -1.09 10.41 2.04
N PRO A 234 -0.25 10.01 1.06
CA PRO A 234 -0.60 10.14 -0.36
C PRO A 234 -1.82 9.31 -0.77
N GLN A 235 -2.13 8.24 -0.06
CA GLN A 235 -3.27 7.38 -0.36
C GLN A 235 -4.62 8.03 -0.02
N VAL A 236 -4.64 9.03 0.86
CA VAL A 236 -5.85 9.78 1.17
C VAL A 236 -6.40 10.51 -0.06
N VAL A 237 -5.52 10.95 -0.95
CA VAL A 237 -5.86 11.77 -2.12
C VAL A 237 -6.79 11.05 -3.08
N TYR A 238 -6.57 9.77 -3.36
CA TYR A 238 -7.37 9.09 -4.37
C TYR A 238 -8.82 8.79 -3.91
N TYR A 239 -9.12 8.80 -2.62
CA TYR A 239 -10.51 8.77 -2.14
C TYR A 239 -11.24 10.07 -2.49
N TYR A 240 -10.58 11.23 -2.31
CA TYR A 240 -11.10 12.51 -2.75
C TYR A 240 -11.23 12.58 -4.28
N ARG A 241 -10.25 12.03 -5.02
CA ARG A 241 -10.31 12.01 -6.48
C ARG A 241 -11.48 11.17 -6.97
N ALA A 242 -11.68 9.98 -6.43
CA ALA A 242 -12.81 9.13 -6.77
C ALA A 242 -14.16 9.82 -6.49
N TYR A 243 -14.29 10.46 -5.35
CA TYR A 243 -15.50 11.23 -5.01
C TYR A 243 -15.74 12.38 -6.01
N ALA A 244 -14.68 13.13 -6.34
CA ALA A 244 -14.77 14.22 -7.30
C ALA A 244 -15.13 13.71 -8.71
N ASP A 245 -14.58 12.58 -9.16
CA ASP A 245 -14.92 11.95 -10.43
C ASP A 245 -16.41 11.61 -10.52
N LEU A 246 -16.98 11.04 -9.47
CA LEU A 246 -18.40 10.71 -9.38
C LEU A 246 -19.31 11.97 -9.44
N VAL A 247 -18.92 13.02 -8.72
CA VAL A 247 -19.64 14.31 -8.74
C VAL A 247 -19.57 14.94 -10.13
N GLN A 248 -18.38 15.02 -10.71
CA GLN A 248 -18.15 15.61 -12.05
C GLN A 248 -18.87 14.82 -13.15
N ALA A 249 -18.99 13.50 -13.02
CA ALA A 249 -19.75 12.65 -13.92
C ALA A 249 -21.27 12.68 -13.66
N GLY A 250 -21.75 13.45 -12.68
CA GLY A 250 -23.17 13.55 -12.33
C GLY A 250 -23.77 12.24 -11.76
N ARG A 251 -22.91 11.37 -11.21
CA ARG A 251 -23.34 10.09 -10.62
C ARG A 251 -23.84 10.23 -9.19
N ILE A 252 -23.33 11.22 -8.49
CA ILE A 252 -23.75 11.63 -7.14
C ILE A 252 -23.83 13.15 -7.06
N GLN A 253 -24.52 13.67 -6.04
CA GLN A 253 -24.50 15.09 -5.69
C GLN A 253 -23.48 15.35 -4.56
N PRO A 254 -22.88 16.55 -4.46
CA PRO A 254 -22.09 16.93 -3.30
C PRO A 254 -22.89 16.73 -2.01
N GLY A 255 -22.34 15.96 -1.07
CA GLY A 255 -22.99 15.57 0.19
C GLY A 255 -23.53 14.14 0.21
N ASP A 256 -23.76 13.53 -0.95
CA ASP A 256 -24.10 12.09 -1.00
C ASP A 256 -22.91 11.26 -0.49
N LYS A 257 -23.21 10.22 0.28
CA LYS A 257 -22.16 9.33 0.78
C LYS A 257 -21.74 8.32 -0.30
N VAL A 258 -20.49 7.91 -0.23
CA VAL A 258 -19.93 6.85 -1.07
C VAL A 258 -19.35 5.75 -0.19
N ASP A 259 -19.68 4.49 -0.51
CA ASP A 259 -19.11 3.32 0.15
C ASP A 259 -17.90 2.82 -0.66
N TYR A 260 -16.77 2.62 0.02
CA TYR A 260 -15.54 2.16 -0.63
C TYR A 260 -15.23 0.73 -0.24
N VAL A 261 -15.05 -0.14 -1.22
CA VAL A 261 -14.67 -1.56 -1.02
C VAL A 261 -13.19 -1.72 -1.32
N VAL A 262 -12.44 -2.12 -0.32
CA VAL A 262 -10.97 -2.09 -0.36
C VAL A 262 -10.40 -3.49 -0.18
N PRO A 263 -9.66 -4.02 -1.19
CA PRO A 263 -8.88 -5.26 -0.99
C PRO A 263 -7.81 -4.98 0.06
N THR A 264 -7.91 -5.67 1.21
CA THR A 264 -7.20 -5.25 2.41
C THR A 264 -6.24 -6.32 2.91
N GLY A 265 -4.97 -5.93 3.08
CA GLY A 265 -3.91 -6.69 3.76
C GLY A 265 -3.40 -5.92 4.97
N ASN A 266 -2.37 -5.08 4.79
CA ASN A 266 -1.73 -4.30 5.85
C ASN A 266 -2.54 -3.08 6.36
N PHE A 267 -3.79 -2.96 5.97
CA PHE A 267 -4.75 -1.93 6.42
C PHE A 267 -4.38 -0.48 6.04
N GLY A 268 -3.33 -0.25 5.26
CA GLY A 268 -2.89 1.10 4.89
C GLY A 268 -3.88 1.81 3.98
N ASP A 269 -4.31 1.13 2.93
CA ASP A 269 -5.23 1.65 1.93
C ASP A 269 -6.59 2.02 2.56
N ILE A 270 -7.25 1.09 3.23
CA ILE A 270 -8.55 1.34 3.86
C ILE A 270 -8.47 2.39 4.99
N LEU A 271 -7.34 2.44 5.71
CA LEU A 271 -7.08 3.47 6.72
C LEU A 271 -6.98 4.86 6.09
N ALA A 272 -6.43 4.98 4.88
CA ALA A 272 -6.44 6.25 4.15
C ALA A 272 -7.88 6.70 3.81
N GLY A 273 -8.80 5.77 3.54
CA GLY A 273 -10.23 6.05 3.42
C GLY A 273 -10.85 6.55 4.74
N TYR A 274 -10.44 5.99 5.87
CA TYR A 274 -10.84 6.50 7.18
C TYR A 274 -10.30 7.92 7.42
N PHE A 275 -9.05 8.20 7.04
CA PHE A 275 -8.50 9.56 7.11
C PHE A 275 -9.30 10.52 6.24
N ALA A 276 -9.65 10.16 5.01
CA ALA A 276 -10.46 10.99 4.12
C ALA A 276 -11.82 11.32 4.75
N LYS A 277 -12.49 10.32 5.38
CA LYS A 277 -13.75 10.49 6.12
C LYS A 277 -13.60 11.51 7.25
N GLU A 278 -12.63 11.32 8.11
CA GLU A 278 -12.40 12.18 9.26
C GLU A 278 -11.97 13.61 8.87
N MET A 279 -11.33 13.76 7.72
CA MET A 279 -10.97 15.06 7.14
C MET A 279 -12.15 15.78 6.48
N GLY A 280 -13.33 15.14 6.38
CA GLY A 280 -14.58 15.76 5.94
C GLY A 280 -15.18 15.22 4.64
N LEU A 281 -14.55 14.23 3.97
CA LEU A 281 -15.13 13.61 2.78
C LEU A 281 -16.39 12.80 3.16
N PRO A 282 -17.51 12.89 2.40
CA PRO A 282 -18.71 12.11 2.66
C PRO A 282 -18.50 10.61 2.34
N VAL A 283 -17.76 9.92 3.19
CA VAL A 283 -17.58 8.48 3.12
C VAL A 283 -18.68 7.79 3.94
N GLY A 284 -19.36 6.84 3.34
CA GLY A 284 -20.33 5.97 4.00
C GLY A 284 -19.63 4.87 4.78
N LYS A 285 -19.73 3.63 4.30
CA LYS A 285 -19.00 2.48 4.84
C LYS A 285 -17.65 2.28 4.13
N LEU A 286 -16.68 1.87 4.91
CA LEU A 286 -15.42 1.29 4.42
C LEU A 286 -15.56 -0.22 4.50
N VAL A 287 -15.61 -0.87 3.35
CA VAL A 287 -15.82 -2.32 3.25
C VAL A 287 -14.46 -3.00 3.13
N CYS A 288 -14.08 -3.71 4.19
CA CYS A 288 -12.83 -4.46 4.25
C CYS A 288 -13.02 -5.81 3.55
N ALA A 289 -12.38 -5.98 2.40
CA ALA A 289 -12.37 -7.22 1.66
C ALA A 289 -11.10 -8.01 1.95
N SER A 290 -11.25 -9.23 2.49
CA SER A 290 -10.16 -10.17 2.74
C SER A 290 -10.17 -11.31 1.71
N ASN A 291 -9.02 -11.93 1.46
CA ASN A 291 -8.96 -13.22 0.80
C ASN A 291 -9.13 -14.37 1.83
N ALA A 292 -8.70 -15.59 1.50
CA ALA A 292 -8.77 -16.73 2.42
C ALA A 292 -8.03 -16.50 3.76
N ASN A 293 -7.07 -15.57 3.80
CA ASN A 293 -6.44 -15.09 5.03
C ASN A 293 -7.32 -14.01 5.70
N ASN A 294 -8.47 -14.39 6.19
CA ASN A 294 -9.56 -13.51 6.59
C ASN A 294 -9.52 -13.00 8.03
N VAL A 295 -8.34 -12.87 8.61
CA VAL A 295 -8.15 -12.40 10.00
C VAL A 295 -8.82 -11.04 10.26
N LEU A 296 -8.77 -10.12 9.29
CA LEU A 296 -9.40 -8.80 9.41
C LEU A 296 -10.93 -8.90 9.37
N THR A 297 -11.48 -9.77 8.53
CA THR A 297 -12.93 -10.00 8.48
C THR A 297 -13.45 -10.50 9.83
N ASP A 298 -12.79 -11.50 10.41
CA ASP A 298 -13.17 -12.02 11.73
C ASP A 298 -13.02 -10.95 12.81
N PHE A 299 -11.90 -10.22 12.81
CA PHE A 299 -11.66 -9.15 13.76
C PHE A 299 -12.74 -8.05 13.70
N LEU A 300 -13.03 -7.53 12.51
CA LEU A 300 -14.03 -6.46 12.35
C LEU A 300 -15.45 -6.92 12.70
N ARG A 301 -15.74 -8.21 12.61
CA ARG A 301 -17.03 -8.78 13.00
C ARG A 301 -17.14 -9.05 14.49
N THR A 302 -16.05 -9.45 15.15
CA THR A 302 -16.09 -10.01 16.51
C THR A 302 -15.36 -9.17 17.56
N GLY A 303 -14.45 -8.27 17.15
CA GLY A 303 -13.55 -7.55 18.04
C GLY A 303 -12.33 -8.38 18.47
N ARG A 304 -12.27 -9.65 18.12
CA ARG A 304 -11.16 -10.54 18.46
C ARG A 304 -10.21 -10.71 17.28
N TYR A 305 -8.95 -10.31 17.46
CA TYR A 305 -7.86 -10.53 16.52
C TYR A 305 -7.08 -11.77 16.92
N ASP A 306 -7.03 -12.80 16.04
CA ASP A 306 -6.29 -14.04 16.31
C ASP A 306 -5.46 -14.44 15.09
N ARG A 307 -4.11 -14.31 15.21
CA ARG A 307 -3.16 -14.68 14.14
C ARG A 307 -2.79 -16.17 14.15
N ARG A 308 -3.23 -16.95 15.15
CA ARG A 308 -2.95 -18.38 15.32
C ARG A 308 -3.85 -19.22 14.42
N ARG A 309 -3.68 -19.05 13.13
CA ARG A 309 -4.43 -19.75 12.08
C ARG A 309 -3.51 -20.18 10.95
N PRO A 310 -3.92 -21.12 10.08
CA PRO A 310 -3.15 -21.47 8.90
C PRO A 310 -2.94 -20.25 7.99
N PHE A 311 -1.73 -20.15 7.42
CA PHE A 311 -1.44 -19.20 6.37
C PHE A 311 -1.77 -19.83 5.01
N HIS A 312 -2.56 -19.16 4.19
CA HIS A 312 -2.93 -19.59 2.86
C HIS A 312 -2.16 -18.77 1.82
N LYS A 313 -1.44 -19.46 0.94
CA LYS A 313 -0.89 -18.83 -0.26
C LYS A 313 -1.99 -18.75 -1.32
N THR A 314 -2.41 -17.55 -1.70
CA THR A 314 -3.55 -17.32 -2.57
C THR A 314 -3.16 -16.72 -3.92
N VAL A 315 -4.13 -16.59 -4.83
CA VAL A 315 -3.97 -15.89 -6.12
C VAL A 315 -3.90 -14.36 -5.95
N SER A 316 -4.18 -13.83 -4.75
CA SER A 316 -4.11 -12.40 -4.40
C SER A 316 -3.03 -12.11 -3.34
N PRO A 317 -1.73 -12.34 -3.65
CA PRO A 317 -0.66 -12.44 -2.66
C PRO A 317 -0.39 -11.16 -1.87
N SER A 318 -0.78 -9.98 -2.36
CA SER A 318 -0.62 -8.72 -1.61
C SER A 318 -1.55 -8.63 -0.38
N MET A 319 -2.54 -9.51 -0.29
CA MET A 319 -3.48 -9.64 0.82
C MET A 319 -3.16 -10.82 1.75
N ASP A 320 -2.13 -11.60 1.45
CA ASP A 320 -1.70 -12.76 2.24
C ASP A 320 -0.99 -12.29 3.51
N ILE A 321 -1.75 -12.05 4.56
CA ILE A 321 -1.24 -11.59 5.87
C ILE A 321 -1.94 -12.30 7.02
N LEU A 322 -1.22 -12.48 8.12
CA LEU A 322 -1.78 -12.85 9.42
C LEU A 322 -1.66 -11.71 10.46
N VAL A 323 -0.78 -10.74 10.21
CA VAL A 323 -0.65 -9.53 11.03
C VAL A 323 -0.81 -8.30 10.15
N SER A 324 -1.83 -7.51 10.44
CA SER A 324 -2.17 -6.29 9.69
C SER A 324 -1.55 -5.08 10.37
N SER A 325 -0.51 -4.54 9.77
CA SER A 325 0.41 -3.61 10.44
C SER A 325 -0.17 -2.23 10.75
N ASN A 326 -1.11 -1.71 9.95
CA ASN A 326 -1.69 -0.37 10.17
C ASN A 326 -2.98 -0.37 11.00
N LEU A 327 -3.53 -1.53 11.33
CA LEU A 327 -4.73 -1.62 12.16
C LEU A 327 -4.53 -0.94 13.52
N GLU A 328 -3.33 -1.03 14.07
CA GLU A 328 -2.92 -0.35 15.30
C GLU A 328 -3.21 1.15 15.29
N ARG A 329 -2.99 1.84 14.13
CA ARG A 329 -3.33 3.27 13.99
C ARG A 329 -4.82 3.53 14.13
N LEU A 330 -5.65 2.70 13.50
CA LEU A 330 -7.09 2.83 13.62
C LEU A 330 -7.53 2.69 15.08
N LEU A 331 -7.06 1.64 15.76
CA LEU A 331 -7.43 1.38 17.15
C LEU A 331 -7.02 2.53 18.07
N TYR A 332 -5.84 3.11 17.84
CA TYR A 332 -5.39 4.30 18.56
C TYR A 332 -6.31 5.50 18.30
N LEU A 333 -6.63 5.78 17.03
CA LEU A 333 -7.47 6.92 16.66
C LEU A 333 -8.91 6.81 17.20
N LEU A 334 -9.43 5.58 17.36
CA LEU A 334 -10.76 5.32 17.93
C LEU A 334 -10.79 5.42 19.47
N SER A 335 -9.69 5.06 20.13
CA SER A 335 -9.62 5.03 21.60
C SER A 335 -9.01 6.30 22.20
N GLY A 336 -8.01 6.90 21.55
CA GLY A 336 -7.17 7.94 22.11
C GLY A 336 -6.28 7.46 23.28
N ASP A 337 -6.18 6.12 23.48
CA ASP A 337 -5.50 5.50 24.62
C ASP A 337 -4.26 4.72 24.17
N ASP A 338 -3.11 5.33 24.35
CA ASP A 338 -1.80 4.77 24.01
C ASP A 338 -1.46 3.53 24.87
N LYS A 339 -1.90 3.47 26.11
CA LYS A 339 -1.64 2.34 27.03
C LYS A 339 -2.45 1.11 26.62
N LEU A 340 -3.72 1.33 26.26
CA LEU A 340 -4.55 0.25 25.71
C LEU A 340 -3.88 -0.34 24.47
N ILE A 341 -3.44 0.52 23.54
CA ILE A 341 -2.81 0.04 22.30
C ILE A 341 -1.50 -0.71 22.58
N ALA A 342 -0.65 -0.18 23.47
CA ALA A 342 0.57 -0.87 23.87
C ALA A 342 0.29 -2.27 24.44
N ASP A 343 -0.77 -2.40 25.25
CA ASP A 343 -1.18 -3.67 25.84
C ASP A 343 -1.73 -4.64 24.78
N LEU A 344 -2.61 -4.19 23.88
CA LEU A 344 -3.12 -5.01 22.78
C LEU A 344 -2.00 -5.53 21.86
N MET A 345 -1.02 -4.69 21.53
CA MET A 345 0.12 -5.09 20.71
C MET A 345 1.05 -6.05 21.44
N LYS A 346 1.19 -5.91 22.76
CA LYS A 346 1.90 -6.87 23.60
C LYS A 346 1.20 -8.22 23.61
N GLN A 347 -0.12 -8.26 23.82
CA GLN A 347 -0.92 -9.48 23.76
C GLN A 347 -0.77 -10.18 22.40
N LEU A 348 -0.84 -9.42 21.28
CA LEU A 348 -0.62 -9.98 19.96
C LEU A 348 0.77 -10.62 19.79
N SER A 349 1.79 -9.97 20.35
CA SER A 349 3.17 -10.47 20.30
C SER A 349 3.37 -11.75 21.11
N GLU A 350 2.87 -11.77 22.36
CA GLU A 350 3.10 -12.82 23.33
C GLU A 350 2.11 -13.99 23.16
N ASN A 351 0.83 -13.70 22.96
CA ASN A 351 -0.25 -14.69 22.93
C ASN A 351 -0.73 -15.02 21.52
N GLY A 352 -0.44 -14.14 20.52
CA GLY A 352 -0.90 -14.28 19.16
C GLY A 352 -2.33 -13.78 18.93
N GLU A 353 -2.98 -13.21 19.95
CA GLU A 353 -4.35 -12.70 19.90
C GLU A 353 -4.56 -11.53 20.85
N TYR A 354 -5.61 -10.76 20.60
CA TYR A 354 -6.19 -9.77 21.51
C TYR A 354 -7.68 -9.59 21.24
N GLU A 355 -8.39 -8.96 22.16
CA GLU A 355 -9.78 -8.57 22.01
C GLU A 355 -9.94 -7.09 22.38
N VAL A 356 -10.66 -6.34 21.55
CA VAL A 356 -10.93 -4.91 21.80
C VAL A 356 -12.13 -4.73 22.73
N PRO A 357 -12.20 -3.62 23.51
CA PRO A 357 -13.37 -3.28 24.30
C PRO A 357 -14.66 -3.19 23.46
N ALA A 358 -15.81 -3.48 24.07
CA ALA A 358 -17.10 -3.51 23.39
C ALA A 358 -17.47 -2.18 22.72
N ASP A 359 -17.19 -1.04 23.38
CA ASP A 359 -17.43 0.30 22.84
C ASP A 359 -16.57 0.60 21.59
N MET A 360 -15.36 0.02 21.51
CA MET A 360 -14.53 0.10 20.31
C MET A 360 -15.11 -0.76 19.18
N LEU A 361 -15.63 -1.95 19.49
CA LEU A 361 -16.28 -2.79 18.49
C LEU A 361 -17.52 -2.10 17.89
N GLU A 362 -18.32 -1.41 18.70
CA GLU A 362 -19.44 -0.61 18.21
C GLU A 362 -18.98 0.46 17.21
N LYS A 363 -17.94 1.22 17.52
CA LYS A 363 -17.35 2.21 16.61
C LYS A 363 -16.82 1.57 15.32
N LEU A 364 -16.19 0.39 15.42
CA LEU A 364 -15.75 -0.36 14.23
C LEU A 364 -16.93 -0.75 13.34
N HIS A 365 -18.05 -1.22 13.92
CA HIS A 365 -19.26 -1.55 13.18
C HIS A 365 -19.96 -0.33 12.54
N GLU A 366 -19.85 0.85 13.14
CA GLU A 366 -20.37 2.09 12.54
C GLU A 366 -19.58 2.48 11.27
N LEU A 367 -18.28 2.25 11.26
CA LEU A 367 -17.37 2.68 10.20
C LEU A 367 -17.17 1.64 9.10
N PHE A 368 -17.08 0.36 9.49
CA PHE A 368 -16.66 -0.72 8.61
C PHE A 368 -17.74 -1.78 8.42
N TRP A 369 -17.68 -2.43 7.29
CA TRP A 369 -18.27 -3.73 7.02
C TRP A 369 -17.16 -4.64 6.53
N ALA A 370 -17.26 -5.97 6.72
CA ALA A 370 -16.20 -6.88 6.34
C ALA A 370 -16.73 -8.19 5.75
N GLY A 371 -16.09 -8.64 4.68
CA GLY A 371 -16.33 -9.91 4.02
C GLY A 371 -15.04 -10.52 3.50
N PHE A 372 -15.13 -11.74 2.99
CA PHE A 372 -13.99 -12.41 2.38
C PHE A 372 -14.41 -13.23 1.16
N CYS A 373 -13.44 -13.48 0.28
CA CYS A 373 -13.59 -14.28 -0.91
C CYS A 373 -12.35 -15.16 -1.09
N ASP A 374 -12.53 -16.44 -1.36
CA ASP A 374 -11.43 -17.37 -1.64
C ASP A 374 -11.00 -17.32 -3.12
N ASP A 375 -10.02 -18.14 -3.49
CA ASP A 375 -9.46 -18.17 -4.84
C ASP A 375 -10.48 -18.55 -5.91
N GLU A 376 -11.38 -19.47 -5.63
CA GLU A 376 -12.41 -19.90 -6.57
C GLU A 376 -13.49 -18.82 -6.74
N GLY A 377 -13.85 -18.15 -5.66
CA GLY A 377 -14.72 -16.97 -5.69
C GLY A 377 -14.10 -15.83 -6.49
N ALA A 378 -12.80 -15.56 -6.30
CA ALA A 378 -12.08 -14.53 -7.04
C ALA A 378 -12.05 -14.83 -8.55
N LYS A 379 -11.72 -16.06 -8.97
CA LYS A 379 -11.76 -16.47 -10.38
C LYS A 379 -13.17 -16.37 -10.97
N THR A 380 -14.19 -16.79 -10.22
CA THR A 380 -15.60 -16.65 -10.62
C THR A 380 -15.98 -15.18 -10.82
N ALA A 381 -15.54 -14.29 -9.91
CA ALA A 381 -15.79 -12.85 -10.04
C ALA A 381 -15.12 -12.27 -11.29
N ILE A 382 -13.85 -12.64 -11.59
CA ILE A 382 -13.16 -12.21 -12.82
C ILE A 382 -13.98 -12.58 -14.05
N GLY A 383 -14.39 -13.83 -14.15
CA GLY A 383 -15.18 -14.33 -15.27
C GLY A 383 -16.52 -13.62 -15.43
N LYS A 384 -17.22 -13.38 -14.33
CA LYS A 384 -18.49 -12.67 -14.31
C LYS A 384 -18.36 -11.23 -14.77
N VAL A 385 -17.44 -10.47 -14.19
CA VAL A 385 -17.22 -9.06 -14.53
C VAL A 385 -16.76 -8.92 -15.98
N TRP A 386 -15.91 -9.82 -16.45
CA TRP A 386 -15.49 -9.82 -17.86
C TRP A 386 -16.66 -10.09 -18.81
N LYS A 387 -17.49 -11.07 -18.50
CA LYS A 387 -18.63 -11.47 -19.33
C LYS A 387 -19.74 -10.42 -19.36
N ASP A 388 -20.09 -9.89 -18.18
CA ASP A 388 -21.27 -9.03 -18.03
C ASP A 388 -20.95 -7.57 -18.34
N ASP A 389 -19.76 -7.08 -17.97
CA ASP A 389 -19.38 -5.67 -18.01
C ASP A 389 -18.17 -5.36 -18.92
N HIS A 390 -17.57 -6.38 -19.53
CA HIS A 390 -16.36 -6.26 -20.35
C HIS A 390 -15.19 -5.54 -19.66
N TYR A 391 -15.11 -5.67 -18.33
CA TYR A 391 -14.02 -5.13 -17.54
C TYR A 391 -13.10 -6.25 -17.05
N LEU A 392 -11.81 -6.14 -17.35
CA LEU A 392 -10.80 -7.11 -16.94
C LEU A 392 -10.17 -6.66 -15.62
N CYS A 393 -10.45 -7.35 -14.53
CA CYS A 393 -9.87 -7.06 -13.22
C CYS A 393 -8.81 -8.08 -12.83
N ASP A 394 -7.89 -7.65 -11.95
CA ASP A 394 -6.94 -8.55 -11.31
C ASP A 394 -7.57 -9.33 -10.16
N THR A 395 -6.81 -10.27 -9.61
CA THR A 395 -7.28 -11.17 -8.54
C THR A 395 -7.63 -10.46 -7.24
N HIS A 396 -6.92 -9.37 -6.88
CA HIS A 396 -7.24 -8.58 -5.68
C HIS A 396 -8.52 -7.77 -5.86
N THR A 397 -8.68 -7.14 -7.02
CA THR A 397 -9.90 -6.44 -7.40
C THR A 397 -11.10 -7.40 -7.41
N ALA A 398 -10.89 -8.62 -7.90
CA ALA A 398 -11.93 -9.65 -7.94
C ALA A 398 -12.41 -10.04 -6.52
N VAL A 399 -11.50 -10.19 -5.57
CA VAL A 399 -11.86 -10.39 -4.15
C VAL A 399 -12.74 -9.25 -3.65
N ALA A 400 -12.32 -8.00 -3.91
CA ALA A 400 -13.08 -6.83 -3.48
C ALA A 400 -14.44 -6.72 -4.19
N TRP A 401 -14.50 -7.07 -5.48
CA TRP A 401 -15.74 -7.09 -6.24
C TRP A 401 -16.75 -8.09 -5.69
N ASP A 402 -16.31 -9.31 -5.40
CA ASP A 402 -17.18 -10.34 -4.80
C ASP A 402 -17.69 -9.88 -3.43
N VAL A 403 -16.81 -9.34 -2.59
CA VAL A 403 -17.18 -8.78 -1.28
C VAL A 403 -18.12 -7.58 -1.42
N ALA A 404 -17.99 -6.76 -2.48
CA ALA A 404 -18.93 -5.69 -2.78
C ALA A 404 -20.33 -6.23 -3.04
N GLN A 405 -20.47 -7.35 -3.77
CA GLN A 405 -21.76 -7.97 -4.01
C GLN A 405 -22.36 -8.56 -2.71
N GLN A 406 -21.51 -9.19 -1.87
CA GLN A 406 -21.94 -9.64 -0.53
C GLN A 406 -22.44 -8.46 0.32
N TYR A 407 -21.72 -7.34 0.31
CA TYR A 407 -22.09 -6.11 1.04
C TYR A 407 -23.44 -5.56 0.56
N LYS A 408 -23.64 -5.39 -0.74
CA LYS A 408 -24.88 -4.87 -1.33
C LYS A 408 -26.08 -5.77 -1.01
N GLN A 409 -25.89 -7.08 -1.08
CA GLN A 409 -26.94 -8.03 -0.71
C GLN A 409 -27.33 -7.93 0.77
N ALA A 410 -26.35 -7.73 1.66
CA ALA A 410 -26.59 -7.57 3.09
C ALA A 410 -27.14 -6.19 3.46
N ASN A 411 -26.93 -5.17 2.62
CA ASN A 411 -27.29 -3.78 2.87
C ASN A 411 -28.01 -3.17 1.65
N PRO A 412 -29.30 -3.46 1.43
CA PRO A 412 -30.04 -2.96 0.27
C PRO A 412 -30.09 -1.43 0.15
N GLU A 413 -29.96 -0.71 1.25
CA GLU A 413 -29.93 0.76 1.34
C GLU A 413 -28.51 1.33 1.22
N HIS A 414 -27.57 0.60 0.59
CA HIS A 414 -26.19 1.04 0.41
C HIS A 414 -26.08 2.34 -0.41
N ASN A 415 -25.01 3.09 -0.21
CA ASN A 415 -24.67 4.25 -1.03
C ASN A 415 -24.08 3.82 -2.40
N ALA A 416 -23.71 4.78 -3.25
CA ALA A 416 -22.89 4.49 -4.42
C ALA A 416 -21.61 3.74 -4.01
N VAL A 417 -21.27 2.67 -4.71
CA VAL A 417 -20.16 1.77 -4.37
C VAL A 417 -18.97 2.00 -5.29
N VAL A 418 -17.80 2.24 -4.71
CA VAL A 418 -16.52 2.31 -5.42
C VAL A 418 -15.63 1.16 -4.96
N VAL A 419 -15.25 0.28 -5.88
CA VAL A 419 -14.30 -0.81 -5.62
C VAL A 419 -12.90 -0.36 -6.01
N LEU A 420 -11.93 -0.51 -5.11
CA LEU A 420 -10.54 -0.16 -5.37
C LEU A 420 -9.85 -1.27 -6.16
N SER A 421 -9.29 -0.92 -7.31
CA SER A 421 -8.54 -1.83 -8.18
C SER A 421 -7.04 -1.59 -7.99
N THR A 422 -6.40 -2.50 -7.28
CA THR A 422 -5.07 -2.30 -6.70
C THR A 422 -3.91 -2.79 -7.55
N ALA A 423 -4.17 -3.57 -8.60
CA ALA A 423 -3.13 -4.07 -9.51
C ALA A 423 -3.68 -4.26 -10.94
N SER A 424 -2.77 -4.24 -11.91
CA SER A 424 -3.11 -4.62 -13.29
C SER A 424 -3.34 -6.13 -13.40
N PRO A 425 -4.35 -6.58 -14.17
CA PRO A 425 -4.59 -8.00 -14.44
C PRO A 425 -3.37 -8.72 -15.04
N TYR A 426 -2.53 -8.00 -15.75
CA TYR A 426 -1.31 -8.53 -16.35
C TYR A 426 -0.18 -8.87 -15.36
N LYS A 427 -0.34 -8.56 -14.08
CA LYS A 427 0.59 -9.02 -13.04
C LYS A 427 0.28 -10.43 -12.52
N PHE A 428 -0.92 -10.91 -12.78
CA PHE A 428 -1.43 -12.23 -12.37
C PHE A 428 -2.12 -12.92 -13.55
N PRO A 429 -1.47 -12.98 -14.74
CA PRO A 429 -2.15 -13.29 -15.99
C PRO A 429 -2.73 -14.72 -16.03
N ALA A 430 -2.09 -15.69 -15.37
CA ALA A 430 -2.57 -17.08 -15.34
C ALA A 430 -3.93 -17.20 -14.61
N ALA A 431 -4.03 -16.66 -13.39
CA ALA A 431 -5.27 -16.69 -12.62
C ALA A 431 -6.39 -15.88 -13.30
N VAL A 432 -6.05 -14.76 -13.94
CA VAL A 432 -7.01 -13.94 -14.70
C VAL A 432 -7.51 -14.68 -15.92
N LEU A 433 -6.61 -15.32 -16.68
CA LEU A 433 -6.98 -16.10 -17.87
C LEU A 433 -7.88 -17.30 -17.51
N GLU A 434 -7.53 -18.03 -16.43
CA GLU A 434 -8.38 -19.09 -15.90
C GLU A 434 -9.76 -18.57 -15.47
N GLY A 435 -9.80 -17.39 -14.83
CA GLY A 435 -11.04 -16.75 -14.41
C GLY A 435 -11.99 -16.44 -15.55
N ILE A 436 -11.49 -16.04 -16.72
CA ILE A 436 -12.31 -15.81 -17.92
C ILE A 436 -12.63 -17.11 -18.69
N GLY A 437 -12.23 -18.28 -18.17
CA GLY A 437 -12.58 -19.59 -18.73
C GLY A 437 -11.56 -20.13 -19.74
N GLU A 438 -10.39 -19.55 -19.84
CA GLU A 438 -9.33 -19.97 -20.75
C GLU A 438 -8.23 -20.73 -20.01
N LYS A 439 -7.49 -21.58 -20.72
CA LYS A 439 -6.37 -22.32 -20.14
C LYS A 439 -5.06 -21.58 -20.35
N ALA A 440 -4.33 -21.34 -19.27
CA ALA A 440 -2.99 -20.77 -19.33
C ALA A 440 -1.99 -21.79 -19.89
N GLU A 441 -1.24 -21.41 -20.92
CA GLU A 441 -0.23 -22.26 -21.58
C GLU A 441 1.09 -21.51 -21.76
N GLY A 442 2.20 -22.17 -21.44
CA GLY A 442 3.53 -21.57 -21.52
C GLY A 442 3.99 -20.91 -20.21
N ASP A 443 4.97 -20.02 -20.31
CA ASP A 443 5.42 -19.21 -19.16
C ASP A 443 4.51 -18.00 -18.94
N GLU A 444 4.73 -17.26 -17.83
CA GLU A 444 3.87 -16.11 -17.49
C GLU A 444 3.83 -15.04 -18.59
N PHE A 445 4.88 -14.86 -19.37
CA PHE A 445 4.90 -13.90 -20.48
C PHE A 445 4.09 -14.39 -21.68
N ASP A 446 4.15 -15.70 -21.97
CA ASP A 446 3.29 -16.32 -22.99
C ASP A 446 1.81 -16.18 -22.60
N VAL A 447 1.51 -16.37 -21.30
CA VAL A 447 0.16 -16.19 -20.75
C VAL A 447 -0.31 -14.73 -20.81
N MET A 448 0.59 -13.76 -20.62
CA MET A 448 0.27 -12.33 -20.83
C MET A 448 -0.14 -12.06 -22.29
N GLU A 449 0.57 -12.64 -23.25
CA GLU A 449 0.24 -12.52 -24.68
C GLU A 449 -1.09 -13.20 -25.01
N GLN A 450 -1.36 -14.36 -24.43
CA GLN A 450 -2.65 -15.06 -24.57
C GLN A 450 -3.80 -14.19 -24.02
N LEU A 451 -3.64 -13.63 -22.82
CA LEU A 451 -4.63 -12.77 -22.19
C LEU A 451 -4.95 -11.55 -23.06
N HIS A 452 -3.90 -10.92 -23.62
CA HIS A 452 -4.09 -9.82 -24.57
C HIS A 452 -4.83 -10.26 -25.84
N LYS A 453 -4.48 -11.40 -26.42
CA LYS A 453 -5.15 -11.93 -27.64
C LYS A 453 -6.63 -12.20 -27.42
N VAL A 454 -6.97 -12.80 -26.26
CA VAL A 454 -8.36 -13.17 -25.93
C VAL A 454 -9.22 -11.95 -25.60
N THR A 455 -8.66 -11.00 -24.83
CA THR A 455 -9.44 -9.89 -24.29
C THR A 455 -9.35 -8.61 -25.12
N GLY A 456 -8.28 -8.42 -25.89
CA GLY A 456 -7.99 -7.15 -26.55
C GLY A 456 -7.55 -6.03 -25.62
N VAL A 457 -7.51 -6.26 -24.28
CA VAL A 457 -7.07 -5.26 -23.30
C VAL A 457 -5.56 -5.03 -23.45
N PRO A 458 -5.09 -3.79 -23.60
CA PRO A 458 -3.68 -3.52 -23.82
C PRO A 458 -2.80 -3.94 -22.64
N VAL A 459 -1.65 -4.55 -22.92
CA VAL A 459 -0.62 -4.80 -21.91
C VAL A 459 -0.02 -3.44 -21.50
N PRO A 460 0.10 -3.13 -20.20
CA PRO A 460 0.78 -1.92 -19.74
C PRO A 460 2.21 -1.81 -20.28
N LYS A 461 2.62 -0.61 -20.72
CA LYS A 461 3.93 -0.38 -21.34
C LYS A 461 5.10 -0.84 -20.48
N ASN A 462 5.00 -0.69 -19.17
CA ASN A 462 6.00 -1.10 -18.20
C ASN A 462 6.13 -2.64 -18.05
N LEU A 463 5.16 -3.41 -18.56
CA LEU A 463 5.16 -4.87 -18.55
C LEU A 463 5.42 -5.47 -19.96
N ALA A 464 5.07 -4.76 -21.02
CA ALA A 464 5.05 -5.28 -22.37
C ALA A 464 6.43 -5.78 -22.90
N ASP A 465 7.52 -5.14 -22.48
CA ASP A 465 8.88 -5.43 -22.94
C ASP A 465 9.78 -6.09 -21.88
N LEU A 466 9.21 -6.47 -20.73
CA LEU A 466 9.97 -7.00 -19.59
C LEU A 466 10.85 -8.20 -19.95
N ARG A 467 10.32 -9.13 -20.78
CA ARG A 467 11.05 -10.34 -21.19
C ARG A 467 12.35 -10.04 -21.94
N SER A 468 12.39 -8.92 -22.66
CA SER A 468 13.53 -8.50 -23.47
C SER A 468 14.49 -7.54 -22.77
N ARG A 469 14.12 -7.00 -21.59
CA ARG A 469 14.97 -6.06 -20.84
C ARG A 469 16.22 -6.72 -20.31
N ALA A 470 17.34 -5.98 -20.32
CA ALA A 470 18.59 -6.45 -19.75
C ALA A 470 18.47 -6.66 -18.21
N VAL A 471 18.85 -7.85 -17.74
CA VAL A 471 18.90 -8.17 -16.32
C VAL A 471 20.11 -7.44 -15.69
N ARG A 472 19.83 -6.57 -14.73
CA ARG A 472 20.82 -5.74 -14.00
C ARG A 472 21.14 -6.29 -12.62
N HIS A 473 20.17 -6.87 -11.92
CA HIS A 473 20.32 -7.39 -10.56
C HIS A 473 20.30 -8.92 -10.59
N ARG A 474 21.45 -9.53 -10.27
CA ARG A 474 21.67 -10.99 -10.36
C ARG A 474 22.09 -11.62 -9.03
N ASP A 475 22.21 -10.82 -7.97
CA ASP A 475 22.76 -11.28 -6.71
C ASP A 475 21.79 -12.27 -6.04
N VAL A 476 22.33 -13.42 -5.63
CA VAL A 476 21.63 -14.46 -4.89
C VAL A 476 22.52 -14.83 -3.70
N ILE A 477 22.01 -14.66 -2.49
CA ILE A 477 22.76 -14.88 -1.25
C ILE A 477 22.02 -15.83 -0.32
N ASP A 478 22.74 -16.39 0.66
CA ASP A 478 22.15 -17.11 1.77
C ASP A 478 21.63 -16.15 2.84
N ARG A 479 20.60 -16.56 3.58
CA ARG A 479 19.99 -15.73 4.63
C ARG A 479 20.98 -15.21 5.68
N GLY A 480 22.07 -15.95 5.93
CA GLY A 480 23.14 -15.54 6.86
C GLY A 480 24.01 -14.41 6.34
N GLU A 481 24.05 -14.17 5.05
CA GLU A 481 24.93 -13.19 4.38
C GLU A 481 24.28 -11.80 4.22
N MET A 482 22.99 -11.65 4.58
CA MET A 482 22.23 -10.42 4.35
C MET A 482 22.85 -9.19 5.04
N LEU A 483 23.35 -9.32 6.28
CA LEU A 483 23.99 -8.22 7.01
C LEU A 483 25.28 -7.76 6.29
N ASP A 484 26.15 -8.70 5.94
CA ASP A 484 27.41 -8.40 5.26
C ASP A 484 27.15 -7.76 3.87
N TYR A 485 26.12 -8.23 3.18
CA TYR A 485 25.69 -7.64 1.91
C TYR A 485 25.30 -6.17 2.08
N VAL A 486 24.50 -5.84 3.09
CA VAL A 486 24.07 -4.45 3.39
C VAL A 486 25.27 -3.60 3.76
N LEU A 487 26.16 -4.09 4.64
CA LEU A 487 27.35 -3.35 5.07
C LEU A 487 28.33 -3.11 3.90
N GLY A 488 28.45 -4.09 2.99
CA GLY A 488 29.23 -3.94 1.76
C GLY A 488 28.68 -2.85 0.83
N LYS A 489 27.35 -2.79 0.67
CA LYS A 489 26.70 -1.73 -0.13
C LYS A 489 26.74 -0.35 0.54
N ALA A 490 26.77 -0.30 1.88
CA ALA A 490 26.93 0.94 2.65
C ALA A 490 28.36 1.50 2.57
N ALA A 491 29.35 0.63 2.41
CA ALA A 491 30.77 0.99 2.30
C ALA A 491 31.22 1.32 0.87
N ALA A 492 30.46 0.89 -0.16
CA ALA A 492 30.75 1.21 -1.56
C ALA A 492 30.60 2.72 -1.78
N GLU A 493 31.68 3.36 -2.19
CA GLU A 493 31.85 4.80 -2.31
C GLU A 493 30.77 5.52 -3.12
N LYS A 494 30.58 6.79 -2.75
CA LYS A 494 29.75 7.81 -3.41
C LYS A 494 30.13 8.04 -4.86
#